data_092868a0ec9874036d1624b0a0cf5324
#
_entry.id   092868a0ec9874036d1624b0a0cf5324
#
_cell.length_a   1.000
_cell.length_b   1.000
_cell.length_c   1.000
_cell.angle_alpha   90.00
_cell.angle_beta   90.00
_cell.angle_gamma   90.00
#
_symmetry.space_group_name_H-M   'P 1'
#
loop_
_entity.id
_entity.type
_entity.pdbx_description
1 polymer ?
#
loop_
_entity_poly.entity_id
_entity_poly.type
_entity_poly.pdbx_seq_one_letter_code
_entity_poly.pdbx_strand_id
1 'polypeptide(L)'
;DRAALLEKERVYNLERQKIEFALESFYRSAHSLCFQINKRYIPKYLSILRLIDRRFETSEIFIKWDDAPDEEWLILIYLKNNSPNEGIIIEDKTDPEKNISHEFKSNEIFKASDMMVDAFTKLLDKERNKRKAS
;
A
#
# COMPACT_ATOMS: atom_id res chain seq x y z
N ASP A 1 28.73 -24.88 11.83
CA ASP A 1 29.09 -25.46 10.56
C ASP A 1 28.79 -24.46 9.41
N ARG A 2 29.81 -24.26 8.57
CA ARG A 2 29.75 -23.30 7.46
C ARG A 2 28.68 -23.68 6.44
N ALA A 3 28.52 -24.97 6.13
CA ALA A 3 27.53 -25.46 5.18
C ALA A 3 26.09 -25.21 5.69
N ALA A 4 25.85 -25.40 6.97
CA ALA A 4 24.56 -25.16 7.58
C ALA A 4 24.22 -23.66 7.58
N LEU A 5 25.23 -22.80 7.81
CA LEU A 5 25.04 -21.35 7.77
C LEU A 5 24.69 -20.87 6.37
N LEU A 6 25.40 -21.36 5.35
CA LEU A 6 25.13 -21.02 3.93
C LEU A 6 23.70 -21.47 3.53
N GLU A 7 23.28 -22.65 3.99
CA GLU A 7 21.92 -23.12 3.70
C GLU A 7 20.85 -22.24 4.34
N LYS A 8 21.06 -21.81 5.59
CA LYS A 8 20.17 -20.87 6.26
C LYS A 8 20.05 -19.54 5.51
N GLU A 9 21.18 -19.01 5.04
CA GLU A 9 21.18 -17.78 4.22
C GLU A 9 20.41 -17.97 2.93
N ARG A 10 20.61 -19.11 2.25
CA ARG A 10 19.92 -19.41 1.00
C ARG A 10 18.41 -19.47 1.20
N VAL A 11 17.97 -20.16 2.24
CA VAL A 11 16.54 -20.29 2.57
C VAL A 11 15.95 -18.93 2.93
N TYR A 12 16.64 -18.14 3.72
CA TYR A 12 16.20 -16.79 4.09
C TYR A 12 16.03 -15.92 2.85
N ASN A 13 17.01 -15.92 1.94
CA ASN A 13 16.95 -15.11 0.72
C ASN A 13 15.80 -15.54 -0.20
N LEU A 14 15.54 -16.84 -0.32
CA LEU A 14 14.42 -17.36 -1.10
C LEU A 14 13.07 -16.90 -0.50
N GLU A 15 12.92 -16.95 0.81
CA GLU A 15 11.71 -16.48 1.47
C GLU A 15 11.50 -14.98 1.27
N ARG A 16 12.56 -14.19 1.37
CA ARG A 16 12.51 -12.75 1.10
C ARG A 16 12.08 -12.46 -0.34
N GLN A 17 12.62 -13.18 -1.31
CA GLN A 17 12.26 -13.03 -2.71
C GLN A 17 10.79 -13.37 -2.96
N LYS A 18 10.27 -14.40 -2.32
CA LYS A 18 8.85 -14.77 -2.43
C LYS A 18 7.94 -13.67 -1.88
N ILE A 19 8.31 -13.08 -0.75
CA ILE A 19 7.57 -11.99 -0.13
C ILE A 19 7.55 -10.77 -1.07
N GLU A 20 8.70 -10.38 -1.58
CA GLU A 20 8.83 -9.24 -2.48
C GLU A 20 8.03 -9.47 -3.77
N PHE A 21 8.10 -10.66 -4.32
CA PHE A 21 7.38 -11.03 -5.54
C PHE A 21 5.86 -11.03 -5.32
N ALA A 22 5.40 -11.55 -4.17
CA ALA A 22 3.97 -11.58 -3.86
C ALA A 22 3.38 -10.17 -3.75
N LEU A 23 4.16 -9.20 -3.29
CA LEU A 23 3.72 -7.82 -3.18
C LEU A 23 3.88 -7.01 -4.47
N GLU A 24 4.60 -7.52 -5.47
CA GLU A 24 4.94 -6.73 -6.65
C GLU A 24 3.73 -6.28 -7.45
N SER A 25 2.74 -7.14 -7.68
CA SER A 25 1.54 -6.75 -8.43
C SER A 25 0.75 -5.67 -7.70
N PHE A 26 0.68 -5.76 -6.37
CA PHE A 26 0.03 -4.75 -5.55
C PHE A 26 0.81 -3.42 -5.56
N TYR A 27 2.13 -3.49 -5.55
CA TYR A 27 2.98 -2.32 -5.70
C TYR A 27 2.74 -1.63 -7.04
N ARG A 28 2.73 -2.38 -8.14
CA ARG A 28 2.50 -1.83 -9.48
C ARG A 28 1.13 -1.18 -9.58
N SER A 29 0.11 -1.82 -9.04
CA SER A 29 -1.25 -1.28 -9.02
C SER A 29 -1.31 0.02 -8.22
N ALA A 30 -0.74 0.04 -7.03
CA ALA A 30 -0.70 1.23 -6.18
C ALA A 30 0.09 2.37 -6.83
N HIS A 31 1.20 2.05 -7.48
CA HIS A 31 2.02 3.03 -8.20
C HIS A 31 1.23 3.69 -9.33
N SER A 32 0.58 2.86 -10.15
CA SER A 32 -0.24 3.35 -11.26
C SER A 32 -1.40 4.20 -10.76
N LEU A 33 -2.05 3.77 -9.69
CA LEU A 33 -3.15 4.49 -9.07
C LEU A 33 -2.71 5.87 -8.57
N CYS A 34 -1.61 5.94 -7.83
CA CYS A 34 -1.07 7.21 -7.33
C CYS A 34 -0.72 8.16 -8.48
N PHE A 35 -0.09 7.64 -9.53
CA PHE A 35 0.27 8.43 -10.70
C PHE A 35 -0.98 9.01 -11.36
N GLN A 36 -2.02 8.21 -11.58
CA GLN A 36 -3.25 8.67 -12.23
C GLN A 36 -4.00 9.69 -11.38
N ILE A 37 -4.10 9.46 -10.09
CA ILE A 37 -4.77 10.38 -9.17
C ILE A 37 -4.02 11.71 -9.11
N ASN A 38 -2.71 11.68 -8.95
CA ASN A 38 -1.88 12.89 -8.90
C ASN A 38 -2.02 13.72 -10.17
N LYS A 39 -2.05 13.06 -11.32
CA LYS A 39 -2.10 13.72 -12.62
C LYS A 39 -3.46 14.38 -12.91
N ARG A 40 -4.58 13.75 -12.49
CA ARG A 40 -5.91 14.10 -12.97
C ARG A 40 -6.90 14.57 -11.93
N TYR A 41 -6.77 14.14 -10.69
CA TYR A 41 -7.86 14.26 -9.72
C TYR A 41 -7.54 15.09 -8.48
N ILE A 42 -6.28 15.36 -8.21
CA ILE A 42 -5.90 16.17 -7.04
C ILE A 42 -5.97 17.65 -7.38
N PRO A 43 -6.78 18.44 -6.65
CA PRO A 43 -6.79 19.90 -6.81
C PRO A 43 -5.42 20.50 -6.48
N LYS A 44 -5.09 21.61 -7.12
CA LYS A 44 -3.78 22.28 -6.97
C LYS A 44 -3.48 22.73 -5.54
N TYR A 45 -4.50 22.93 -4.71
CA TYR A 45 -4.31 23.36 -3.32
C TYR A 45 -4.02 22.22 -2.36
N LEU A 46 -4.15 20.97 -2.80
CA LEU A 46 -3.80 19.80 -2.00
C LEU A 46 -2.40 19.30 -2.34
N SER A 47 -1.79 18.59 -1.38
CA SER A 47 -0.56 17.85 -1.61
C SER A 47 -0.84 16.68 -2.55
N ILE A 48 0.21 16.15 -3.17
CA ILE A 48 0.10 14.94 -3.99
C ILE A 48 0.22 13.70 -3.10
N LEU A 49 -0.25 12.57 -3.62
CA LEU A 49 -0.05 11.26 -2.99
C LEU A 49 1.35 10.74 -3.31
N ARG A 50 1.97 10.11 -2.33
CA ARG A 50 3.29 9.51 -2.47
C ARG A 50 3.23 8.04 -2.08
N LEU A 51 3.78 7.19 -2.94
CA LEU A 51 3.92 5.75 -2.67
C LEU A 51 5.29 5.49 -2.08
N ILE A 52 5.34 4.88 -0.91
CA ILE A 52 6.57 4.49 -0.24
C ILE A 52 6.71 2.97 -0.35
N ASP A 53 7.78 2.53 -0.98
CA ASP A 53 8.08 1.11 -1.16
C ASP A 53 9.09 0.66 -0.11
N ARG A 54 8.62 -0.13 0.84
CA ARG A 54 9.45 -0.73 1.88
C ARG A 54 9.42 -2.25 1.83
N ARG A 55 9.20 -2.82 0.64
CA ARG A 55 9.19 -4.27 0.47
C ARG A 55 10.51 -4.91 0.89
N PHE A 56 11.61 -4.19 0.67
CA PHE A 56 12.95 -4.72 0.91
C PHE A 56 13.40 -4.57 2.37
N GLU A 57 12.81 -3.65 3.12
CA GLU A 57 13.16 -3.39 4.52
C GLU A 57 12.17 -4.02 5.50
N THR A 58 10.87 -3.72 5.35
CA THR A 58 9.84 -4.12 6.31
C THR A 58 8.72 -4.95 5.72
N SER A 59 8.82 -5.33 4.44
CA SER A 59 7.80 -6.12 3.72
C SER A 59 6.45 -5.42 3.64
N GLU A 60 6.47 -4.10 3.51
CA GLU A 60 5.24 -3.32 3.41
C GLU A 60 5.36 -2.21 2.38
N ILE A 61 4.21 -1.74 1.91
CA ILE A 61 4.07 -0.62 0.98
C ILE A 61 3.01 0.29 1.57
N PHE A 62 3.20 1.62 1.50
CA PHE A 62 2.13 2.50 1.94
C PHE A 62 2.02 3.74 1.06
N ILE A 63 0.83 4.35 1.09
CA ILE A 63 0.52 5.58 0.38
C ILE A 63 0.21 6.64 1.43
N LYS A 64 0.79 7.81 1.25
CA LYS A 64 0.60 8.95 2.16
C LYS A 64 0.52 10.24 1.36
N TRP A 65 0.09 11.32 2.00
CA TRP A 65 0.29 12.65 1.44
C TRP A 65 1.78 12.98 1.48
N ASP A 66 2.29 13.59 0.41
CA ASP A 66 3.72 13.91 0.29
C ASP A 66 4.24 14.77 1.45
N ASP A 67 3.43 15.68 1.95
CA ASP A 67 3.79 16.58 3.05
C ASP A 67 3.51 16.03 4.46
N ALA A 68 2.99 14.81 4.56
CA ALA A 68 2.72 14.16 5.84
C ALA A 68 3.88 13.25 6.26
N PRO A 69 4.05 13.01 7.57
CA PRO A 69 5.03 12.01 8.01
C PRO A 69 4.59 10.58 7.70
N ASP A 70 5.55 9.65 7.68
CA ASP A 70 5.29 8.25 7.31
C ASP A 70 4.24 7.58 8.21
N GLU A 71 4.19 7.96 9.49
CA GLU A 71 3.25 7.40 10.45
C GLU A 71 1.79 7.75 10.13
N GLU A 72 1.56 8.80 9.34
CA GLU A 72 0.24 9.23 8.91
C GLU A 72 -0.14 8.69 7.54
N TRP A 73 0.24 7.44 7.27
CA TRP A 73 -0.11 6.79 6.01
C TRP A 73 -1.64 6.66 5.86
N LEU A 74 -2.11 6.66 4.60
CA LEU A 74 -3.53 6.53 4.24
C LEU A 74 -3.91 5.08 3.93
N ILE A 75 -3.06 4.40 3.18
CA ILE A 75 -3.23 2.99 2.80
C ILE A 75 -1.93 2.27 3.14
N LEU A 76 -2.04 1.13 3.79
CA LEU A 76 -0.90 0.26 4.11
C LEU A 76 -1.15 -1.14 3.55
N ILE A 77 -0.20 -1.67 2.80
CA ILE A 77 -0.28 -2.99 2.16
C ILE A 77 0.83 -3.87 2.70
N TYR A 78 0.48 -5.05 3.20
CA TYR A 78 1.45 -6.01 3.69
C TYR A 78 0.92 -7.45 3.59
N LEU A 79 1.81 -8.44 3.75
CA LEU A 79 1.41 -9.84 3.70
C LEU A 79 0.85 -10.28 5.06
N LYS A 80 -0.25 -11.03 5.03
CA LYS A 80 -0.82 -11.63 6.22
C LYS A 80 0.19 -12.58 6.86
N ASN A 81 0.45 -12.38 8.16
CA ASN A 81 1.43 -13.16 8.93
C ASN A 81 2.83 -13.17 8.29
N ASN A 82 3.14 -12.15 7.50
CA ASN A 82 4.41 -12.04 6.78
C ASN A 82 4.70 -13.27 5.90
N SER A 83 3.66 -13.93 5.41
CA SER A 83 3.76 -15.14 4.59
C SER A 83 3.28 -14.86 3.15
N PRO A 84 4.04 -15.27 2.12
CA PRO A 84 3.64 -15.04 0.74
C PRO A 84 2.43 -15.88 0.29
N ASN A 85 1.98 -16.82 1.10
CA ASN A 85 0.92 -17.77 0.75
C ASN A 85 -0.40 -17.55 1.47
N GLU A 86 -0.46 -16.67 2.48
CA GLU A 86 -1.65 -16.52 3.33
C GLU A 86 -2.56 -15.37 2.95
N GLY A 87 -2.16 -14.55 2.01
CA GLY A 87 -2.95 -13.42 1.53
C GLY A 87 -2.31 -12.09 1.83
N ILE A 88 -2.99 -11.03 1.41
CA ILE A 88 -2.50 -9.67 1.49
C ILE A 88 -3.53 -8.85 2.27
N ILE A 89 -3.03 -8.06 3.22
CA ILE A 89 -3.85 -7.15 4.02
C ILE A 89 -3.65 -5.73 3.49
N ILE A 90 -4.74 -5.03 3.29
CA ILE A 90 -4.73 -3.59 2.99
C ILE A 90 -5.50 -2.89 4.09
N GLU A 91 -4.81 -2.04 4.84
CA GLU A 91 -5.44 -1.22 5.87
C GLU A 91 -5.73 0.16 5.30
N ASP A 92 -6.95 0.63 5.50
CA ASP A 92 -7.47 1.89 4.98
C ASP A 92 -7.72 2.86 6.13
N LYS A 93 -6.93 3.93 6.19
CA LYS A 93 -7.07 5.05 7.13
C LYS A 93 -7.41 6.35 6.43
N THR A 94 -8.00 6.28 5.24
CA THR A 94 -8.41 7.50 4.53
C THR A 94 -9.48 8.28 5.29
N ASP A 95 -10.28 7.60 6.11
CA ASP A 95 -11.12 8.24 7.11
C ASP A 95 -10.37 8.20 8.45
N PRO A 96 -9.97 9.36 9.02
CA PRO A 96 -9.16 9.38 10.25
C PRO A 96 -9.87 8.79 11.46
N GLU A 97 -11.19 8.67 11.43
CA GLU A 97 -11.97 8.07 12.52
C GLU A 97 -12.09 6.56 12.41
N LYS A 98 -11.66 5.99 11.30
CA LYS A 98 -11.80 4.55 11.02
C LYS A 98 -10.49 3.97 10.48
N ASN A 99 -10.15 2.79 10.95
CA ASN A 99 -9.11 1.99 10.35
C ASN A 99 -9.75 0.67 9.90
N ILE A 100 -9.94 0.51 8.60
CA ILE A 100 -10.63 -0.64 8.04
C ILE A 100 -9.60 -1.56 7.40
N SER A 101 -9.57 -2.81 7.82
CA SER A 101 -8.70 -3.84 7.25
C SER A 101 -9.44 -4.65 6.21
N HIS A 102 -8.83 -4.81 5.05
CA HIS A 102 -9.33 -5.65 3.96
C HIS A 102 -8.34 -6.77 3.70
N GLU A 103 -8.84 -7.97 3.45
CA GLU A 103 -8.00 -9.12 3.13
C GLU A 103 -8.25 -9.54 1.69
N PHE A 104 -7.18 -9.78 0.94
CA PHE A 104 -7.23 -10.20 -0.45
C PHE A 104 -6.32 -11.40 -0.67
N LYS A 105 -6.70 -12.25 -1.62
CA LYS A 105 -5.81 -13.28 -2.14
C LYS A 105 -4.81 -12.63 -3.10
N SER A 106 -3.69 -13.28 -3.33
CA SER A 106 -2.64 -12.74 -4.20
C SER A 106 -3.11 -12.53 -5.64
N ASN A 107 -4.15 -13.23 -6.09
CA ASN A 107 -4.74 -13.08 -7.42
C ASN A 107 -5.92 -12.11 -7.46
N GLU A 108 -6.27 -11.47 -6.36
CA GLU A 108 -7.40 -10.53 -6.29
C GLU A 108 -6.98 -9.08 -6.45
N ILE A 109 -6.00 -8.84 -7.32
CA ILE A 109 -5.43 -7.50 -7.54
C ILE A 109 -6.49 -6.49 -8.02
N PHE A 110 -7.44 -6.90 -8.86
CA PHE A 110 -8.46 -5.99 -9.37
C PHE A 110 -9.43 -5.56 -8.27
N LYS A 111 -9.80 -6.48 -7.38
CA LYS A 111 -10.64 -6.14 -6.22
C LYS A 111 -9.93 -5.17 -5.27
N ALA A 112 -8.65 -5.39 -5.05
CA ALA A 112 -7.83 -4.51 -4.21
C ALA A 112 -7.71 -3.12 -4.85
N SER A 113 -7.47 -3.06 -6.15
CA SER A 113 -7.40 -1.80 -6.89
C SER A 113 -8.71 -1.02 -6.80
N ASP A 114 -9.85 -1.70 -6.99
CA ASP A 114 -11.17 -1.07 -6.90
C ASP A 114 -11.41 -0.50 -5.49
N MET A 115 -11.00 -1.23 -4.46
CA MET A 115 -11.13 -0.75 -3.08
C MET A 115 -10.31 0.50 -2.84
N MET A 116 -9.06 0.54 -3.34
CA MET A 116 -8.20 1.71 -3.18
C MET A 116 -8.74 2.91 -3.96
N VAL A 117 -9.22 2.71 -5.19
CA VAL A 117 -9.86 3.76 -5.97
C VAL A 117 -11.06 4.35 -5.22
N ASP A 118 -11.90 3.50 -4.67
CA ASP A 118 -13.07 3.93 -3.91
C ASP A 118 -12.66 4.74 -2.67
N ALA A 119 -11.66 4.26 -1.94
CA ALA A 119 -11.16 4.95 -0.75
C ALA A 119 -10.63 6.36 -1.08
N PHE A 120 -9.84 6.49 -2.13
CA PHE A 120 -9.29 7.79 -2.53
C PHE A 120 -10.35 8.70 -3.15
N THR A 121 -11.32 8.15 -3.87
CA THR A 121 -12.44 8.94 -4.39
C THR A 121 -13.22 9.59 -3.25
N LYS A 122 -13.53 8.82 -2.22
CA LYS A 122 -14.22 9.34 -1.03
C LYS A 122 -13.38 10.38 -0.30
N LEU A 123 -12.07 10.13 -0.16
CA LEU A 123 -11.15 11.07 0.48
C LEU A 123 -11.11 12.41 -0.25
N LEU A 124 -10.95 12.38 -1.57
CA LEU A 124 -10.89 13.60 -2.37
C LEU A 124 -12.21 14.37 -2.37
N ASP A 125 -13.33 13.69 -2.42
CA ASP A 125 -14.65 14.33 -2.34
C ASP A 125 -14.82 15.01 -0.97
N LYS A 126 -14.38 14.37 0.09
CA LYS A 126 -14.44 14.93 1.45
C LYS A 126 -13.57 16.19 1.55
N GLU A 127 -12.36 16.18 0.99
CA GLU A 127 -11.46 17.33 1.00
C GLU A 127 -12.03 18.50 0.17
N ARG A 128 -12.64 18.22 -0.98
CA ARG A 128 -13.31 19.24 -1.79
C ARG A 128 -14.49 19.86 -1.06
N ASN A 129 -15.28 19.05 -0.38
CA ASN A 129 -16.45 19.52 0.38
C ASN A 129 -16.03 20.39 1.56
N LYS A 130 -14.95 20.06 2.25
CA LYS A 130 -14.39 20.90 3.30
C LYS A 130 -14.05 22.30 2.78
N ARG A 131 -13.44 22.38 1.60
CA ARG A 131 -13.06 23.66 1.01
C ARG A 131 -14.29 24.49 0.60
N LYS A 132 -15.33 23.85 0.07
CA LYS A 132 -16.57 24.53 -0.31
C LYS A 132 -17.34 25.07 0.91
N ALA A 133 -17.22 24.38 2.05
CA ALA A 133 -17.91 24.77 3.28
C ALA A 133 -17.20 25.89 4.06
N SER A 134 -15.96 26.18 3.74
CA SER A 134 -15.16 27.20 4.42
C SER A 134 -15.24 28.58 3.81
#